data_7fc376ad097cd49289e737e4e28af7f1
#
_entry.id   7fc376ad097cd49289e737e4e28af7f1
#
_cell.length_a   1.000
_cell.length_b   1.000
_cell.length_c   1.000
_cell.angle_alpha   90.00
_cell.angle_beta   90.00
_cell.angle_gamma   90.00
#
_symmetry.space_group_name_H-M   'P 1'
#
loop_
_entity.id
_entity.type
_entity.pdbx_description
1 polymer ?
#
loop_
_entity_poly.entity_id
_entity_poly.type
_entity_poly.pdbx_seq_one_letter_code
_entity_poly.pdbx_strand_id
1 'polypeptide(L)'
;MANNKVLIVDDDEHIVELIKLYMDKEGFDTVTANNGKKAVELFKSEAPAIVILDVMMPEMDGWQVCREIRRVSNIPIIMLTAKGETFDKVLGLELGADDYMVKPFEPKELLARVKAVLRRSDTKDSNAEKEIVFPNLTINLSNYELKINGNIVEVPPKELELLYFLASNPNRVFTREQLLEEVWGFDYFGDSRTVDVHIKRLREKLEGVEANWQLKTVWGVGYKFEVR
;
A
#
# COMPACT_ATOMS: atom_id res chain seq x y z
N MET A 1 -1.64 -20.52 -9.96
CA MET A 1 -2.83 -19.95 -9.27
C MET A 1 -2.35 -18.67 -8.60
N ALA A 2 -3.11 -17.59 -8.68
CA ALA A 2 -2.77 -16.37 -7.95
C ALA A 2 -2.79 -16.68 -6.44
N ASN A 3 -1.80 -16.16 -5.70
CA ASN A 3 -1.79 -16.30 -4.24
C ASN A 3 -2.87 -15.35 -3.67
N ASN A 4 -3.96 -15.88 -3.12
CA ASN A 4 -5.03 -15.13 -2.45
C ASN A 4 -5.09 -15.37 -0.94
N LYS A 5 -3.95 -15.74 -0.35
CA LYS A 5 -3.84 -15.95 1.09
C LYS A 5 -3.78 -14.61 1.83
N VAL A 6 -4.63 -14.44 2.84
CA VAL A 6 -4.71 -13.26 3.71
C VAL A 6 -4.23 -13.64 5.11
N LEU A 7 -3.24 -12.94 5.63
CA LEU A 7 -2.84 -13.04 7.03
C LEU A 7 -3.60 -11.98 7.84
N ILE A 8 -4.42 -12.44 8.78
CA ILE A 8 -5.21 -11.59 9.68
C ILE A 8 -4.54 -11.60 11.05
N VAL A 9 -4.21 -10.43 11.57
CA VAL A 9 -3.48 -10.28 12.84
C VAL A 9 -4.23 -9.31 13.74
N ASP A 10 -4.79 -9.82 14.83
CA ASP A 10 -5.51 -9.06 15.85
C ASP A 10 -5.55 -9.87 17.14
N ASP A 11 -5.42 -9.25 18.30
CA ASP A 11 -5.52 -9.94 19.60
C ASP A 11 -6.97 -10.16 20.05
N ASP A 12 -7.95 -9.48 19.40
CA ASP A 12 -9.38 -9.72 19.59
C ASP A 12 -9.88 -10.82 18.63
N GLU A 13 -10.17 -12.01 19.21
CA GLU A 13 -10.67 -13.17 18.46
C GLU A 13 -11.98 -12.89 17.71
N HIS A 14 -12.87 -12.02 18.24
CA HIS A 14 -14.13 -11.68 17.55
C HIS A 14 -13.89 -10.87 16.29
N ILE A 15 -12.90 -9.97 16.31
CA ILE A 15 -12.50 -9.20 15.13
C ILE A 15 -11.87 -10.15 14.10
N VAL A 16 -10.99 -11.05 14.51
CA VAL A 16 -10.39 -12.06 13.63
C VAL A 16 -11.47 -12.92 12.97
N GLU A 17 -12.42 -13.46 13.74
CA GLU A 17 -13.52 -14.29 13.21
C GLU A 17 -14.40 -13.51 12.22
N LEU A 18 -14.72 -12.25 12.54
CA LEU A 18 -15.49 -11.38 11.66
C LEU A 18 -14.79 -11.16 10.32
N ILE A 19 -13.51 -10.76 10.35
CA ILE A 19 -12.72 -10.53 9.13
C ILE A 19 -12.63 -11.83 8.33
N LYS A 20 -12.27 -12.93 8.99
CA LYS A 20 -12.15 -14.25 8.37
C LYS A 20 -13.43 -14.64 7.64
N LEU A 21 -14.59 -14.50 8.29
CA LEU A 21 -15.89 -14.85 7.69
C LEU A 21 -16.13 -14.11 6.35
N TYR A 22 -15.78 -12.82 6.28
CA TYR A 22 -15.97 -12.03 5.06
C TYR A 22 -14.92 -12.37 4.00
N MET A 23 -13.68 -12.64 4.36
CA MET A 23 -12.63 -13.04 3.43
C MET A 23 -12.90 -14.43 2.84
N ASP A 24 -13.26 -15.41 3.66
CA ASP A 24 -13.58 -16.78 3.23
C ASP A 24 -14.77 -16.80 2.25
N LYS A 25 -15.82 -15.98 2.49
CA LYS A 25 -16.97 -15.85 1.57
C LYS A 25 -16.59 -15.36 0.18
N GLU A 26 -15.54 -14.60 0.07
CA GLU A 26 -15.02 -14.06 -1.19
C GLU A 26 -13.92 -14.92 -1.81
N GLY A 27 -13.68 -16.10 -1.23
CA GLY A 27 -12.74 -17.09 -1.78
C GLY A 27 -11.27 -16.82 -1.46
N PHE A 28 -10.99 -16.02 -0.43
CA PHE A 28 -9.63 -15.87 0.10
C PHE A 28 -9.30 -17.04 1.03
N ASP A 29 -8.06 -17.49 0.99
CA ASP A 29 -7.50 -18.39 1.99
C ASP A 29 -7.01 -17.57 3.19
N THR A 30 -7.48 -17.87 4.40
CA THR A 30 -7.15 -17.07 5.57
C THR A 30 -6.25 -17.80 6.54
N VAL A 31 -5.23 -17.08 7.06
CA VAL A 31 -4.37 -17.50 8.15
C VAL A 31 -4.46 -16.44 9.25
N THR A 32 -4.51 -16.86 10.51
CA THR A 32 -4.75 -15.94 11.63
C THR A 32 -3.63 -15.98 12.66
N ALA A 33 -3.29 -14.82 13.22
CA ALA A 33 -2.37 -14.67 14.34
C ALA A 33 -2.99 -13.75 15.39
N ASN A 34 -2.84 -14.09 16.66
CA ASN A 34 -3.36 -13.34 17.80
C ASN A 34 -2.30 -12.48 18.51
N ASN A 35 -1.11 -12.36 17.96
CA ASN A 35 -0.04 -11.49 18.44
C ASN A 35 1.03 -11.26 17.37
N GLY A 36 1.87 -10.24 17.58
CA GLY A 36 2.87 -9.83 16.60
C GLY A 36 3.98 -10.86 16.34
N LYS A 37 4.40 -11.62 17.34
CA LYS A 37 5.43 -12.66 17.17
C LYS A 37 4.94 -13.75 16.23
N LYS A 38 3.72 -14.24 16.50
CA LYS A 38 3.06 -15.25 15.66
C LYS A 38 2.82 -14.75 14.24
N ALA A 39 2.46 -13.48 14.11
CA ALA A 39 2.28 -12.85 12.81
C ALA A 39 3.56 -12.92 11.95
N VAL A 40 4.72 -12.57 12.51
CA VAL A 40 6.01 -12.63 11.79
C VAL A 40 6.41 -14.07 11.44
N GLU A 41 6.12 -15.04 12.29
CA GLU A 41 6.34 -16.47 12.00
C GLU A 41 5.48 -16.93 10.83
N LEU A 42 4.17 -16.68 10.89
CA LEU A 42 3.22 -17.10 9.87
C LEU A 42 3.45 -16.34 8.55
N PHE A 43 3.84 -15.07 8.61
CA PHE A 43 4.23 -14.34 7.41
C PHE A 43 5.34 -15.09 6.63
N LYS A 44 6.37 -15.58 7.32
CA LYS A 44 7.51 -16.29 6.71
C LYS A 44 7.14 -17.69 6.20
N SER A 45 6.30 -18.42 6.94
CA SER A 45 5.94 -19.80 6.60
C SER A 45 4.83 -19.91 5.56
N GLU A 46 3.86 -18.99 5.59
CA GLU A 46 2.65 -19.06 4.77
C GLU A 46 2.70 -18.19 3.51
N ALA A 47 3.67 -17.29 3.41
CA ALA A 47 3.87 -16.36 2.29
C ALA A 47 2.55 -15.70 1.82
N PRO A 48 1.84 -14.95 2.67
CA PRO A 48 0.55 -14.37 2.33
C PRO A 48 0.67 -13.32 1.22
N ALA A 49 -0.42 -13.09 0.49
CA ALA A 49 -0.50 -12.05 -0.53
C ALA A 49 -0.75 -10.65 0.06
N ILE A 50 -1.35 -10.61 1.26
CA ILE A 50 -1.68 -9.37 1.99
C ILE A 50 -1.72 -9.66 3.49
N VAL A 51 -1.44 -8.63 4.30
CA VAL A 51 -1.60 -8.66 5.75
C VAL A 51 -2.62 -7.62 6.19
N ILE A 52 -3.59 -8.05 7.00
CA ILE A 52 -4.48 -7.17 7.77
C ILE A 52 -3.95 -7.18 9.19
N LEU A 53 -3.58 -6.03 9.73
CA LEU A 53 -2.74 -5.94 10.92
C LEU A 53 -3.30 -4.94 11.93
N ASP A 54 -3.69 -5.43 13.10
CA ASP A 54 -4.02 -4.54 14.21
C ASP A 54 -2.77 -3.82 14.72
N VAL A 55 -2.95 -2.56 15.07
CA VAL A 55 -1.87 -1.72 15.63
C VAL A 55 -1.65 -2.02 17.10
N MET A 56 -2.73 -2.16 17.88
CA MET A 56 -2.70 -2.16 19.34
C MET A 56 -2.69 -3.58 19.88
N MET A 57 -1.56 -4.26 19.76
CA MET A 57 -1.37 -5.61 20.32
C MET A 57 -0.34 -5.62 21.45
N PRO A 58 -0.49 -6.51 22.45
CA PRO A 58 0.48 -6.66 23.53
C PRO A 58 1.82 -7.21 23.05
N GLU A 59 2.90 -6.93 23.77
CA GLU A 59 4.29 -7.36 23.57
C GLU A 59 4.93 -6.83 22.28
N MET A 60 4.37 -7.12 21.12
CA MET A 60 4.85 -6.69 19.81
C MET A 60 3.69 -6.05 19.06
N ASP A 61 3.71 -4.73 18.96
CA ASP A 61 2.68 -3.95 18.31
C ASP A 61 2.70 -4.08 16.77
N GLY A 62 1.61 -3.66 16.12
CA GLY A 62 1.50 -3.74 14.66
C GLY A 62 2.54 -2.91 13.91
N TRP A 63 3.05 -1.83 14.51
CA TRP A 63 4.13 -1.04 13.93
C TRP A 63 5.43 -1.82 13.81
N GLN A 64 5.75 -2.59 14.87
CA GLN A 64 6.93 -3.45 14.90
C GLN A 64 6.79 -4.60 13.88
N VAL A 65 5.61 -5.23 13.81
CA VAL A 65 5.32 -6.26 12.81
C VAL A 65 5.46 -5.71 11.38
N CYS A 66 4.89 -4.54 11.10
CA CYS A 66 5.02 -3.89 9.80
C CYS A 66 6.48 -3.66 9.42
N ARG A 67 7.30 -3.12 10.33
CA ARG A 67 8.73 -2.92 10.10
C ARG A 67 9.48 -4.22 9.81
N GLU A 68 9.20 -5.29 10.57
CA GLU A 68 9.85 -6.60 10.34
C GLU A 68 9.47 -7.17 8.96
N ILE A 69 8.22 -7.06 8.55
CA ILE A 69 7.79 -7.48 7.21
C ILE A 69 8.46 -6.64 6.13
N ARG A 70 8.51 -5.31 6.31
CA ARG A 70 9.10 -4.38 5.32
C ARG A 70 10.61 -4.53 5.13
N ARG A 71 11.32 -5.12 6.08
CA ARG A 71 12.74 -5.48 5.91
C ARG A 71 12.97 -6.56 4.85
N VAL A 72 11.97 -7.37 4.55
CA VAL A 72 12.10 -8.56 3.71
C VAL A 72 11.06 -8.66 2.60
N SER A 73 10.05 -7.80 2.58
CA SER A 73 8.95 -7.90 1.61
C SER A 73 8.17 -6.59 1.47
N ASN A 74 7.67 -6.37 0.25
CA ASN A 74 6.77 -5.27 -0.09
C ASN A 74 5.31 -5.72 -0.29
N ILE A 75 4.90 -6.87 0.28
CA ILE A 75 3.49 -7.27 0.19
C ILE A 75 2.58 -6.20 0.79
N PRO A 76 1.34 -6.07 0.32
CA PRO A 76 0.38 -5.14 0.89
C PRO A 76 0.15 -5.35 2.39
N ILE A 77 0.05 -4.24 3.12
CA ILE A 77 -0.34 -4.23 4.53
C ILE A 77 -1.44 -3.19 4.73
N ILE A 78 -2.59 -3.63 5.23
CA ILE A 78 -3.67 -2.75 5.70
C ILE A 78 -3.62 -2.75 7.23
N MET A 79 -3.47 -1.57 7.84
CA MET A 79 -3.47 -1.44 9.29
C MET A 79 -4.87 -1.17 9.83
N LEU A 80 -5.22 -1.86 10.91
CA LEU A 80 -6.42 -1.57 11.72
C LEU A 80 -5.99 -0.80 12.96
N THR A 81 -6.65 0.32 13.24
CA THR A 81 -6.30 1.18 14.40
C THR A 81 -7.53 1.56 15.20
N ALA A 82 -7.40 1.68 16.51
CA ALA A 82 -8.46 2.25 17.32
C ALA A 82 -8.66 3.75 16.96
N LYS A 83 -9.86 4.27 17.25
CA LYS A 83 -10.21 5.67 17.01
C LYS A 83 -9.33 6.57 17.91
N GLY A 84 -8.23 7.01 17.38
CA GLY A 84 -7.24 7.86 18.03
C GLY A 84 -6.58 8.77 17.00
N GLU A 85 -5.84 9.72 17.43
CA GLU A 85 -5.32 10.90 16.75
C GLU A 85 -4.86 10.69 15.28
N THR A 86 -5.00 11.77 14.50
CA THR A 86 -4.44 11.88 13.12
C THR A 86 -2.97 11.44 13.04
N PHE A 87 -2.26 11.48 14.18
CA PHE A 87 -0.88 11.06 14.33
C PHE A 87 -0.69 9.54 14.10
N ASP A 88 -1.58 8.69 14.64
CA ASP A 88 -1.47 7.22 14.48
C ASP A 88 -1.63 6.77 13.03
N LYS A 89 -2.50 7.46 12.29
CA LYS A 89 -2.75 7.21 10.87
C LYS A 89 -1.53 7.56 10.01
N VAL A 90 -0.95 8.74 10.23
CA VAL A 90 0.25 9.21 9.52
C VAL A 90 1.44 8.32 9.86
N LEU A 91 1.62 7.96 11.14
CA LEU A 91 2.71 7.10 11.58
C LEU A 91 2.65 5.71 10.93
N GLY A 92 1.45 5.12 10.81
CA GLY A 92 1.29 3.82 10.17
C GLY A 92 1.65 3.80 8.71
N LEU A 93 1.18 4.80 8.00
CA LEU A 93 1.58 4.97 6.62
C LEU A 93 3.08 5.30 6.51
N GLU A 94 3.66 6.12 7.36
CA GLU A 94 5.12 6.41 7.38
C GLU A 94 5.97 5.17 7.66
N LEU A 95 5.47 4.18 8.40
CA LEU A 95 6.18 2.93 8.69
C LEU A 95 6.05 1.85 7.61
N GLY A 96 5.32 2.10 6.54
CA GLY A 96 5.29 1.18 5.40
C GLY A 96 3.93 0.56 5.09
N ALA A 97 2.85 0.85 5.81
CA ALA A 97 1.51 0.39 5.45
C ALA A 97 1.06 0.98 4.09
N ASP A 98 0.29 0.20 3.33
CA ASP A 98 -0.29 0.64 2.06
C ASP A 98 -1.63 1.34 2.27
N ASP A 99 -2.33 0.98 3.33
CA ASP A 99 -3.61 1.56 3.74
C ASP A 99 -3.82 1.40 5.24
N TYR A 100 -4.81 2.11 5.79
CA TYR A 100 -5.24 1.97 7.17
C TYR A 100 -6.76 2.11 7.29
N MET A 101 -7.32 1.50 8.34
CA MET A 101 -8.74 1.59 8.67
C MET A 101 -8.94 1.76 10.17
N VAL A 102 -9.91 2.57 10.54
CA VAL A 102 -10.23 2.85 11.96
C VAL A 102 -11.28 1.89 12.48
N LYS A 103 -11.06 1.29 13.64
CA LYS A 103 -12.05 0.51 14.39
C LYS A 103 -13.02 1.46 15.14
N PRO A 104 -14.35 1.18 15.17
CA PRO A 104 -15.02 0.09 14.46
C PRO A 104 -15.16 0.36 12.95
N PHE A 105 -15.10 -0.68 12.15
CA PHE A 105 -15.19 -0.61 10.69
C PHE A 105 -16.31 -1.50 10.14
N GLU A 106 -16.76 -1.17 8.94
CA GLU A 106 -17.65 -2.03 8.20
C GLU A 106 -16.86 -3.14 7.48
N PRO A 107 -17.14 -4.44 7.70
CA PRO A 107 -16.40 -5.52 7.07
C PRO A 107 -16.40 -5.49 5.54
N LYS A 108 -17.47 -4.97 4.92
CA LYS A 108 -17.55 -4.77 3.47
C LYS A 108 -16.56 -3.71 2.98
N GLU A 109 -16.33 -2.67 3.76
CA GLU A 109 -15.34 -1.65 3.46
C GLU A 109 -13.92 -2.23 3.51
N LEU A 110 -13.60 -3.00 4.55
CA LEU A 110 -12.30 -3.70 4.64
C LEU A 110 -12.08 -4.61 3.43
N LEU A 111 -13.10 -5.39 3.06
CA LEU A 111 -13.04 -6.26 1.89
C LEU A 111 -12.79 -5.47 0.59
N ALA A 112 -13.48 -4.34 0.39
CA ALA A 112 -13.25 -3.48 -0.77
C ALA A 112 -11.80 -2.97 -0.83
N ARG A 113 -11.23 -2.58 0.32
CA ARG A 113 -9.84 -2.15 0.44
C ARG A 113 -8.85 -3.28 0.14
N VAL A 114 -9.08 -4.48 0.68
CA VAL A 114 -8.28 -5.68 0.38
C VAL A 114 -8.27 -5.94 -1.12
N LYS A 115 -9.44 -5.94 -1.77
CA LYS A 115 -9.57 -6.12 -3.22
C LYS A 115 -8.86 -5.01 -4.00
N ALA A 116 -9.01 -3.75 -3.59
CA ALA A 116 -8.37 -2.62 -4.24
C ALA A 116 -6.83 -2.70 -4.18
N VAL A 117 -6.29 -3.12 -3.04
CA VAL A 117 -4.85 -3.27 -2.84
C VAL A 117 -4.30 -4.52 -3.55
N LEU A 118 -5.10 -5.59 -3.69
CA LEU A 118 -4.72 -6.82 -4.39
C LEU A 118 -4.99 -6.80 -5.91
N ARG A 119 -5.74 -5.85 -6.47
CA ARG A 119 -6.12 -5.78 -7.90
C ARG A 119 -4.93 -5.76 -8.89
N ARG A 120 -3.75 -6.04 -8.42
CA ARG A 120 -2.48 -6.07 -9.17
C ARG A 120 -2.35 -7.19 -10.18
N SER A 121 -3.05 -8.31 -9.96
CA SER A 121 -2.80 -9.55 -10.73
C SER A 121 -3.71 -9.74 -11.94
N ASP A 122 -4.82 -9.03 -12.04
CA ASP A 122 -5.83 -9.31 -13.07
C ASP A 122 -5.70 -8.46 -14.35
N THR A 123 -4.76 -7.50 -14.41
CA THR A 123 -4.49 -6.76 -15.66
C THR A 123 -3.48 -7.49 -16.54
N LYS A 124 -3.67 -8.81 -16.78
CA LYS A 124 -2.94 -9.57 -17.80
C LYS A 124 -3.44 -9.34 -19.24
N ASP A 125 -4.42 -8.47 -19.42
CA ASP A 125 -5.00 -8.18 -20.74
C ASP A 125 -4.60 -6.78 -21.28
N SER A 126 -3.31 -6.55 -21.41
CA SER A 126 -2.80 -5.67 -22.49
C SER A 126 -1.33 -6.01 -22.75
N ASN A 127 -1.04 -6.48 -23.98
CA ASN A 127 0.31 -6.72 -24.49
C ASN A 127 1.14 -5.43 -24.68
N ALA A 128 0.83 -4.34 -23.99
CA ALA A 128 1.65 -3.15 -23.93
C ALA A 128 2.48 -3.20 -22.64
N GLU A 129 3.79 -3.23 -22.77
CA GLU A 129 4.69 -3.02 -21.64
C GLU A 129 4.32 -1.71 -20.95
N LYS A 130 3.83 -1.82 -19.71
CA LYS A 130 3.53 -0.65 -18.88
C LYS A 130 4.84 -0.11 -18.29
N GLU A 131 5.72 0.34 -19.15
CA GLU A 131 7.00 0.92 -18.78
C GLU A 131 7.09 2.39 -19.17
N ILE A 132 7.64 3.20 -18.27
CA ILE A 132 7.94 4.61 -18.50
C ILE A 132 9.40 4.82 -18.18
N VAL A 133 10.11 5.47 -19.10
CA VAL A 133 11.54 5.76 -18.95
C VAL A 133 11.76 7.27 -19.02
N PHE A 134 12.37 7.80 -17.97
CA PHE A 134 12.93 9.15 -17.92
C PHE A 134 14.44 9.08 -17.63
N PRO A 135 15.21 10.13 -17.82
CA PRO A 135 16.60 10.16 -17.37
C PRO A 135 16.71 9.73 -15.90
N ASN A 136 17.53 8.70 -15.65
CA ASN A 136 17.77 8.12 -14.32
C ASN A 136 16.57 7.49 -13.61
N LEU A 137 15.42 7.29 -14.30
CA LEU A 137 14.21 6.69 -13.73
C LEU A 137 13.54 5.76 -14.74
N THR A 138 13.33 4.50 -14.36
CA THR A 138 12.49 3.56 -15.11
C THR A 138 11.42 3.02 -14.16
N ILE A 139 10.16 3.11 -14.57
CA ILE A 139 8.99 2.65 -13.82
C ILE A 139 8.32 1.56 -14.65
N ASN A 140 8.34 0.33 -14.19
CA ASN A 140 7.71 -0.80 -14.88
C ASN A 140 6.62 -1.42 -14.01
N LEU A 141 5.35 -1.20 -14.37
CA LEU A 141 4.22 -1.80 -13.67
C LEU A 141 3.99 -3.26 -14.02
N SER A 142 4.44 -3.72 -15.18
CA SER A 142 4.27 -5.12 -15.57
C SER A 142 5.08 -6.05 -14.67
N ASN A 143 6.27 -5.61 -14.26
CA ASN A 143 7.17 -6.36 -13.37
C ASN A 143 7.18 -5.82 -11.94
N TYR A 144 6.41 -4.76 -11.64
CA TYR A 144 6.45 -4.03 -10.36
C TYR A 144 7.88 -3.61 -9.96
N GLU A 145 8.61 -3.05 -10.92
CA GLU A 145 10.01 -2.67 -10.76
C GLU A 145 10.22 -1.16 -10.91
N LEU A 146 10.94 -0.58 -9.97
CA LEU A 146 11.46 0.78 -10.04
C LEU A 146 12.97 0.73 -10.19
N LYS A 147 13.53 1.42 -11.19
CA LYS A 147 14.98 1.63 -11.32
C LYS A 147 15.32 3.10 -11.18
N ILE A 148 16.30 3.38 -10.35
CA ILE A 148 16.87 4.72 -10.15
C ILE A 148 18.37 4.65 -10.43
N ASN A 149 18.86 5.47 -11.34
CA ASN A 149 20.26 5.43 -11.80
C ASN A 149 20.70 4.02 -12.25
N GLY A 150 19.77 3.24 -12.85
CA GLY A 150 20.01 1.88 -13.30
C GLY A 150 19.93 0.80 -12.19
N ASN A 151 19.80 1.18 -10.92
CA ASN A 151 19.68 0.27 -9.79
C ASN A 151 18.21 0.00 -9.44
N ILE A 152 17.88 -1.25 -9.16
CA ILE A 152 16.53 -1.62 -8.67
C ILE A 152 16.35 -1.06 -7.26
N VAL A 153 15.24 -0.36 -7.05
CA VAL A 153 14.81 0.17 -5.76
C VAL A 153 13.49 -0.49 -5.38
N GLU A 154 13.48 -1.09 -4.21
CA GLU A 154 12.27 -1.71 -3.69
C GLU A 154 11.25 -0.66 -3.24
N VAL A 155 10.03 -0.80 -3.74
CA VAL A 155 8.92 0.10 -3.41
C VAL A 155 7.65 -0.71 -3.15
N PRO A 156 6.84 -0.31 -2.15
CA PRO A 156 5.51 -0.85 -2.00
C PRO A 156 4.68 -0.59 -3.26
N PRO A 157 3.81 -1.51 -3.63
CA PRO A 157 3.10 -1.44 -4.90
C PRO A 157 2.25 -0.18 -5.09
N LYS A 158 1.59 0.32 -4.05
CA LYS A 158 0.80 1.56 -4.16
C LYS A 158 1.68 2.80 -4.38
N GLU A 159 2.90 2.80 -3.89
CA GLU A 159 3.88 3.85 -4.21
C GLU A 159 4.26 3.78 -5.70
N LEU A 160 4.51 2.58 -6.23
CA LEU A 160 4.85 2.41 -7.64
C LEU A 160 3.70 2.80 -8.57
N GLU A 161 2.47 2.37 -8.23
CA GLU A 161 1.26 2.71 -8.99
C GLU A 161 1.02 4.22 -9.01
N LEU A 162 1.18 4.90 -7.86
CA LEU A 162 1.06 6.35 -7.76
C LEU A 162 2.12 7.08 -8.59
N LEU A 163 3.37 6.63 -8.51
CA LEU A 163 4.46 7.21 -9.29
C LEU A 163 4.23 7.00 -10.79
N TYR A 164 3.82 5.79 -11.19
CA TYR A 164 3.51 5.48 -12.58
C TYR A 164 2.37 6.34 -13.11
N PHE A 165 1.27 6.47 -12.36
CA PHE A 165 0.12 7.28 -12.76
C PHE A 165 0.51 8.75 -12.99
N LEU A 166 1.26 9.33 -12.06
CA LEU A 166 1.73 10.71 -12.17
C LEU A 166 2.72 10.88 -13.33
N ALA A 167 3.64 9.94 -13.53
CA ALA A 167 4.63 9.94 -14.59
C ALA A 167 4.02 9.69 -15.99
N SER A 168 2.92 8.93 -16.08
CA SER A 168 2.13 8.75 -17.30
C SER A 168 1.40 10.02 -17.74
N ASN A 169 1.27 11.00 -16.84
CA ASN A 169 0.57 12.25 -17.08
C ASN A 169 1.46 13.47 -16.74
N PRO A 170 2.61 13.63 -17.41
CA PRO A 170 3.58 14.65 -17.03
C PRO A 170 2.97 16.05 -17.15
N ASN A 171 3.38 16.93 -16.22
CA ASN A 171 2.95 18.33 -16.14
C ASN A 171 1.45 18.55 -15.81
N ARG A 172 0.64 17.48 -15.69
CA ARG A 172 -0.75 17.58 -15.28
C ARG A 172 -0.84 17.56 -13.73
N VAL A 173 -1.67 18.46 -13.19
CA VAL A 173 -1.95 18.52 -11.76
C VAL A 173 -3.15 17.65 -11.43
N PHE A 174 -3.04 16.85 -10.38
CA PHE A 174 -4.13 16.03 -9.85
C PHE A 174 -4.39 16.40 -8.39
N THR A 175 -5.66 16.46 -8.01
CA THR A 175 -6.04 16.61 -6.60
C THR A 175 -5.76 15.32 -5.84
N ARG A 176 -5.77 15.39 -4.50
CA ARG A 176 -5.62 14.20 -3.65
C ARG A 176 -6.73 13.19 -3.88
N GLU A 177 -7.94 13.66 -4.03
CA GLU A 177 -9.14 12.86 -4.29
C GLU A 177 -9.03 12.13 -5.63
N GLN A 178 -8.61 12.83 -6.69
CA GLN A 178 -8.37 12.23 -8.01
C GLN A 178 -7.29 11.15 -7.95
N LEU A 179 -6.18 11.41 -7.24
CA LEU A 179 -5.11 10.41 -7.09
C LEU A 179 -5.57 9.20 -6.26
N LEU A 180 -6.41 9.44 -5.25
CA LEU A 180 -6.98 8.37 -4.45
C LEU A 180 -7.89 7.48 -5.30
N GLU A 181 -8.80 8.09 -6.08
CA GLU A 181 -9.72 7.39 -6.97
C GLU A 181 -8.97 6.57 -8.04
N GLU A 182 -7.99 7.17 -8.71
CA GLU A 182 -7.25 6.55 -9.81
C GLU A 182 -6.32 5.42 -9.35
N VAL A 183 -5.68 5.55 -8.19
CA VAL A 183 -4.68 4.60 -7.70
C VAL A 183 -5.27 3.59 -6.74
N TRP A 184 -6.22 3.98 -5.87
CA TRP A 184 -6.88 3.08 -4.92
C TRP A 184 -8.24 2.59 -5.40
N GLY A 185 -8.89 3.33 -6.30
CA GLY A 185 -10.16 2.98 -6.92
C GLY A 185 -11.34 3.79 -6.39
N PHE A 186 -12.43 3.84 -7.18
CA PHE A 186 -13.65 4.63 -6.88
C PHE A 186 -14.33 4.21 -5.57
N ASP A 187 -14.28 2.91 -5.24
CA ASP A 187 -14.87 2.38 -4.00
C ASP A 187 -13.98 2.53 -2.77
N TYR A 188 -12.90 3.31 -2.87
CA TYR A 188 -11.99 3.54 -1.76
C TYR A 188 -12.47 4.73 -0.92
N PHE A 189 -12.93 4.46 0.29
CA PHE A 189 -13.43 5.47 1.25
C PHE A 189 -12.36 5.96 2.25
N GLY A 190 -11.08 5.85 1.91
CA GLY A 190 -9.98 6.27 2.77
C GLY A 190 -9.75 7.78 2.78
N ASP A 191 -8.90 8.22 3.72
CA ASP A 191 -8.51 9.63 3.86
C ASP A 191 -7.53 10.01 2.72
N SER A 192 -7.76 11.14 2.07
CA SER A 192 -6.90 11.66 1.00
C SER A 192 -5.46 11.97 1.46
N ARG A 193 -5.23 12.07 2.77
CA ARG A 193 -3.87 12.16 3.36
C ARG A 193 -3.00 10.93 3.10
N THR A 194 -3.61 9.79 2.79
CA THR A 194 -2.89 8.59 2.31
C THR A 194 -1.97 8.95 1.15
N VAL A 195 -2.44 9.77 0.21
CA VAL A 195 -1.64 10.25 -0.92
C VAL A 195 -0.42 11.05 -0.46
N ASP A 196 -0.58 11.95 0.53
CA ASP A 196 0.51 12.80 1.01
C ASP A 196 1.67 11.97 1.56
N VAL A 197 1.36 10.91 2.30
CA VAL A 197 2.38 10.02 2.87
C VAL A 197 3.12 9.23 1.79
N HIS A 198 2.39 8.69 0.80
CA HIS A 198 3.02 7.98 -0.31
C HIS A 198 3.90 8.91 -1.17
N ILE A 199 3.47 10.15 -1.40
CA ILE A 199 4.29 11.17 -2.07
C ILE A 199 5.56 11.49 -1.28
N LYS A 200 5.46 11.61 0.07
CA LYS A 200 6.63 11.84 0.93
C LYS A 200 7.64 10.72 0.78
N ARG A 201 7.21 9.45 0.91
CA ARG A 201 8.08 8.28 0.78
C ARG A 201 8.71 8.15 -0.61
N LEU A 202 7.95 8.41 -1.66
CA LEU A 202 8.48 8.45 -3.02
C LEU A 202 9.59 9.50 -3.15
N ARG A 203 9.39 10.70 -2.59
CA ARG A 203 10.41 11.75 -2.62
C ARG A 203 11.67 11.34 -1.89
N GLU A 204 11.56 10.68 -0.73
CA GLU A 204 12.70 10.15 0.02
C GLU A 204 13.52 9.15 -0.81
N LYS A 205 12.83 8.26 -1.56
CA LYS A 205 13.49 7.30 -2.47
C LYS A 205 14.11 7.95 -3.71
N LEU A 206 13.54 9.07 -4.17
CA LEU A 206 13.98 9.82 -5.33
C LEU A 206 14.99 10.92 -4.97
N GLU A 207 15.35 11.06 -3.70
CA GLU A 207 16.29 12.07 -3.22
C GLU A 207 17.67 11.87 -3.85
N GLY A 208 18.33 12.98 -4.25
CA GLY A 208 19.66 12.95 -4.87
C GLY A 208 19.67 12.50 -6.35
N VAL A 209 18.52 12.25 -6.97
CA VAL A 209 18.46 11.97 -8.41
C VAL A 209 18.50 13.29 -9.18
N GLU A 210 19.64 13.56 -9.83
CA GLU A 210 19.77 14.70 -10.74
C GLU A 210 19.02 14.39 -12.05
N ALA A 211 17.89 15.08 -12.28
CA ALA A 211 17.06 14.88 -13.45
C ALA A 211 16.28 16.14 -13.83
N ASN A 212 15.75 16.14 -15.06
CA ASN A 212 14.86 17.20 -15.54
C ASN A 212 13.38 16.97 -15.15
N TRP A 213 13.12 16.07 -14.21
CA TRP A 213 11.79 15.77 -13.69
C TRP A 213 11.77 15.82 -12.14
N GLN A 214 10.59 16.04 -11.57
CA GLN A 214 10.38 16.00 -10.12
C GLN A 214 8.92 15.75 -9.74
N LEU A 215 8.69 15.13 -8.58
CA LEU A 215 7.39 15.10 -7.92
C LEU A 215 7.11 16.43 -7.22
N LYS A 216 6.25 17.26 -7.80
CA LYS A 216 5.98 18.63 -7.33
C LYS A 216 4.65 18.75 -6.63
N THR A 217 4.64 19.48 -5.51
CA THR A 217 3.41 19.95 -4.86
C THR A 217 2.92 21.22 -5.54
N VAL A 218 1.63 21.23 -5.88
CA VAL A 218 0.92 22.46 -6.27
C VAL A 218 0.08 22.87 -5.08
N TRP A 219 0.56 23.88 -4.35
CA TRP A 219 -0.04 24.31 -3.09
C TRP A 219 -1.54 24.64 -3.24
N GLY A 220 -2.35 24.13 -2.30
CA GLY A 220 -3.80 24.28 -2.32
C GLY A 220 -4.54 23.41 -3.34
N VAL A 221 -3.83 22.63 -4.19
CA VAL A 221 -4.44 21.79 -5.23
C VAL A 221 -4.08 20.31 -5.05
N GLY A 222 -2.80 19.95 -5.17
CA GLY A 222 -2.39 18.55 -5.12
C GLY A 222 -0.96 18.33 -5.64
N TYR A 223 -0.79 17.36 -6.54
CA TYR A 223 0.52 16.89 -6.99
C TYR A 223 0.61 16.76 -8.50
N LYS A 224 1.83 16.85 -9.02
CA LYS A 224 2.16 16.54 -10.41
C LYS A 224 3.55 15.92 -10.54
N PHE A 225 3.78 15.18 -11.61
CA PHE A 225 5.10 14.85 -12.10
C PHE A 225 5.51 15.94 -13.09
N GLU A 226 6.42 16.81 -12.69
CA GLU A 226 6.89 17.93 -13.52
C GLU A 226 8.10 17.46 -14.33
N VAL A 227 8.04 17.66 -15.65
CA VAL A 227 9.15 17.48 -16.59
C VAL A 227 9.51 18.84 -17.16
N ARG A 228 10.78 19.19 -17.14
CA ARG A 228 11.35 20.46 -17.66
C ARG A 228 11.95 20.26 -19.05
#